data_ddb4418a3b83f9a7aab9a37faf8ae908
#
_entry.id   ddb4418a3b83f9a7aab9a37faf8ae908
#
_cell.length_a   1.000
_cell.length_b   1.000
_cell.length_c   1.000
_cell.angle_alpha   90.00
_cell.angle_beta   90.00
_cell.angle_gamma   90.00
#
_symmetry.space_group_name_H-M   'P 1'
#
loop_
_entity.id
_entity.type
_entity.pdbx_description
1 polymer ?
#
loop_
_entity_poly.entity_id
_entity_poly.type
_entity_poly.pdbx_seq_one_letter_code
_entity_poly.pdbx_strand_id
1 'polypeptide(L)'
;MAGGSRASSARISVSHPLIIRRRAEHDMAEAGLWYETRRPGTALYFIRCVDAAIALITRHPEAGPVQFGPFRRVLVSRFPFGVFYSIEAETVVVHGIYHSSRDPDKIRQLLESETDEPMA
;
A
#
# COMPACT_ATOMS: atom_id res chain seq x y z
N MET A 1 3.27 27.57 -21.62
CA MET A 1 3.05 27.01 -21.17
C MET A 1 3.15 26.48 -21.02
N ALA A 2 3.37 26.64 -20.97
CA ALA A 2 3.32 26.01 -20.34
C ALA A 2 3.60 25.44 -19.93
N GLY A 3 3.75 25.75 -19.87
CA GLY A 3 3.77 25.19 -19.10
C GLY A 3 4.18 24.75 -18.74
N GLY A 4 4.21 25.07 -18.68
CA GLY A 4 4.22 24.60 -18.00
C GLY A 4 4.57 24.18 -17.62
N SER A 5 4.51 24.37 -17.55
CA SER A 5 4.49 23.92 -16.98
C SER A 5 4.58 23.57 -16.37
N ARG A 6 4.61 23.86 -16.18
CA ARG A 6 4.34 23.44 -15.41
C ARG A 6 4.50 23.13 -14.57
N ALA A 7 4.46 23.55 -14.40
CA ALA A 7 4.30 23.16 -13.46
C ALA A 7 4.23 22.68 -13.00
N SER A 8 4.11 22.75 -13.04
CA SER A 8 3.73 22.09 -12.45
C SER A 8 3.96 21.46 -12.08
N SER A 9 4.12 21.60 -12.06
CA SER A 9 4.09 20.82 -11.53
C SER A 9 4.51 20.42 -10.88
N ALA A 10 4.90 20.69 -10.85
CA ALA A 10 5.04 20.25 -10.19
C ALA A 10 4.85 20.15 -9.46
N ARG A 11 4.89 20.58 -9.06
CA ARG A 11 4.39 20.24 -8.36
C ARG A 11 3.98 19.40 -8.46
N ILE A 12 4.24 19.51 -8.81
CA ILE A 12 3.74 18.83 -9.11
C ILE A 12 3.65 17.78 -8.70
N SER A 13 3.00 17.91 -8.34
CA SER A 13 2.67 16.83 -7.98
C SER A 13 3.50 15.84 -7.99
N VAL A 14 4.19 15.82 -7.31
CA VAL A 14 5.26 14.89 -7.39
C VAL A 14 4.93 13.68 -6.56
N SER A 15 4.93 12.55 -7.21
CA SER A 15 4.80 11.29 -6.51
C SER A 15 6.15 10.89 -5.98
N HIS A 16 6.16 10.30 -4.80
CA HIS A 16 7.38 9.74 -4.24
C HIS A 16 7.69 8.40 -4.92
N PRO A 17 8.96 7.98 -4.95
CA PRO A 17 9.28 6.64 -5.43
C PRO A 17 8.52 5.60 -4.63
N LEU A 18 8.19 4.49 -5.28
CA LEU A 18 7.35 3.45 -4.69
C LEU A 18 8.02 2.11 -4.87
N ILE A 19 8.09 1.35 -3.79
CA ILE A 19 8.49 -0.05 -3.82
C ILE A 19 7.35 -0.85 -3.21
N ILE A 20 6.89 -1.85 -3.93
CA ILE A 20 5.90 -2.79 -3.40
C ILE A 20 6.64 -4.10 -3.20
N ARG A 21 6.74 -4.54 -1.94
CA ARG A 21 7.48 -5.75 -1.64
C ARG A 21 6.70 -6.96 -2.15
N ARG A 22 7.44 -8.02 -2.42
CA ARG A 22 6.85 -9.23 -2.99
C ARG A 22 5.72 -9.77 -2.13
N ARG A 23 5.89 -9.73 -0.81
CA ARG A 23 4.83 -10.19 0.09
C ARG A 23 3.55 -9.40 -0.12
N ALA A 24 3.65 -8.08 -0.29
CA ALA A 24 2.47 -7.26 -0.48
C ALA A 24 1.77 -7.58 -1.79
N GLU A 25 2.54 -7.83 -2.84
CA GLU A 25 1.95 -8.25 -4.11
C GLU A 25 1.23 -9.58 -3.97
N HIS A 26 1.84 -10.51 -3.23
CA HIS A 26 1.23 -11.80 -2.98
C HIS A 26 -0.06 -11.65 -2.18
N ASP A 27 -0.03 -10.82 -1.13
CA ASP A 27 -1.21 -10.56 -0.31
C ASP A 27 -2.36 -10.03 -1.15
N MET A 28 -2.05 -9.09 -2.05
CA MET A 28 -3.07 -8.49 -2.89
C MET A 28 -3.67 -9.51 -3.84
N ALA A 29 -2.81 -10.32 -4.45
CA ALA A 29 -3.27 -11.33 -5.39
C ALA A 29 -4.14 -12.37 -4.69
N GLU A 30 -3.74 -12.79 -3.52
CA GLU A 30 -4.45 -13.80 -2.76
C GLU A 30 -5.83 -13.30 -2.33
N ALA A 31 -5.88 -12.07 -1.81
CA ALA A 31 -7.15 -11.50 -1.42
C ALA A 31 -8.06 -11.28 -2.61
N GLY A 32 -7.50 -10.84 -3.73
CA GLY A 32 -8.28 -10.66 -4.95
C GLY A 32 -8.89 -11.97 -5.42
N LEU A 33 -8.11 -13.05 -5.39
CA LEU A 33 -8.61 -14.35 -5.78
C LEU A 33 -9.73 -14.81 -4.87
N TRP A 34 -9.60 -14.59 -3.57
CA TRP A 34 -10.63 -14.95 -2.61
C TRP A 34 -11.95 -14.26 -2.96
N TYR A 35 -11.91 -12.96 -3.27
CA TYR A 35 -13.12 -12.24 -3.66
C TYR A 35 -13.68 -12.75 -4.97
N GLU A 36 -12.80 -13.05 -5.92
CA GLU A 36 -13.23 -13.50 -7.24
C GLU A 36 -13.98 -14.83 -7.16
N THR A 37 -13.56 -15.71 -6.27
CA THR A 37 -14.24 -17.00 -6.13
C THR A 37 -15.63 -16.83 -5.54
N ARG A 38 -15.87 -15.73 -4.84
CA ARG A 38 -17.19 -15.49 -4.27
C ARG A 38 -18.10 -14.75 -5.24
N ARG A 39 -17.51 -13.86 -6.05
CA ARG A 39 -18.31 -13.08 -6.99
C ARG A 39 -17.42 -12.63 -8.13
N PRO A 40 -17.67 -13.15 -9.35
CA PRO A 40 -16.84 -12.75 -10.50
C PRO A 40 -16.83 -11.24 -10.70
N GLY A 41 -15.66 -10.72 -11.03
CA GLY A 41 -15.46 -9.30 -11.25
C GLY A 41 -14.98 -8.55 -10.02
N THR A 42 -15.05 -9.16 -8.84
CA THR A 42 -14.70 -8.46 -7.61
C THR A 42 -13.19 -8.31 -7.47
N ALA A 43 -12.40 -9.24 -8.01
CA ALA A 43 -10.94 -9.12 -7.90
C ALA A 43 -10.44 -7.82 -8.50
N LEU A 44 -10.93 -7.48 -9.69
CA LEU A 44 -10.49 -6.26 -10.34
C LEU A 44 -10.89 -5.03 -9.53
N TYR A 45 -12.09 -5.04 -8.99
CA TYR A 45 -12.58 -3.95 -8.17
C TYR A 45 -11.71 -3.79 -6.92
N PHE A 46 -11.39 -4.90 -6.26
CA PHE A 46 -10.54 -4.88 -5.08
C PHE A 46 -9.16 -4.29 -5.43
N ILE A 47 -8.57 -4.77 -6.52
CA ILE A 47 -7.25 -4.31 -6.92
C ILE A 47 -7.26 -2.81 -7.22
N ARG A 48 -8.31 -2.31 -7.86
CA ARG A 48 -8.42 -0.89 -8.12
C ARG A 48 -8.50 -0.07 -6.83
N CYS A 49 -9.20 -0.58 -5.83
CA CYS A 49 -9.29 0.12 -4.56
C CYS A 49 -7.94 0.12 -3.84
N VAL A 50 -7.19 -0.99 -3.91
CA VAL A 50 -5.85 -1.05 -3.35
C VAL A 50 -4.93 -0.08 -4.09
N ASP A 51 -5.00 -0.06 -5.42
CA ASP A 51 -4.17 0.84 -6.21
C ASP A 51 -4.46 2.30 -5.87
N ALA A 52 -5.72 2.63 -5.63
CA ALA A 52 -6.07 3.99 -5.24
C ALA A 52 -5.46 4.36 -3.88
N ALA A 53 -5.46 3.42 -2.95
CA ALA A 53 -4.83 3.65 -1.65
C ALA A 53 -3.32 3.85 -1.81
N ILE A 54 -2.68 3.03 -2.65
CA ILE A 54 -1.25 3.17 -2.89
C ILE A 54 -0.94 4.49 -3.58
N ALA A 55 -1.78 4.90 -4.55
CA ALA A 55 -1.58 6.19 -5.20
C ALA A 55 -1.68 7.34 -4.20
N LEU A 56 -2.59 7.24 -3.25
CA LEU A 56 -2.72 8.25 -2.22
C LEU A 56 -1.41 8.39 -1.42
N ILE A 57 -0.84 7.28 -0.99
CA ILE A 57 0.35 7.36 -0.14
C ILE A 57 1.60 7.73 -0.93
N THR A 58 1.63 7.51 -2.24
CA THR A 58 2.78 7.99 -3.01
C THR A 58 2.75 9.50 -3.18
N ARG A 59 1.56 10.10 -3.14
CA ARG A 59 1.46 11.56 -3.20
C ARG A 59 1.50 12.19 -1.82
N HIS A 60 1.01 11.48 -0.81
CA HIS A 60 0.93 11.98 0.56
C HIS A 60 1.40 10.91 1.51
N PRO A 61 2.73 10.71 1.62
CA PRO A 61 3.24 9.56 2.41
C PRO A 61 2.81 9.56 3.86
N GLU A 62 2.49 10.74 4.41
CA GLU A 62 2.09 10.82 5.81
C GLU A 62 0.59 10.72 6.01
N ALA A 63 -0.15 10.36 4.95
CA ALA A 63 -1.61 10.26 5.06
C ALA A 63 -2.04 9.17 6.03
N GLY A 64 -1.31 8.05 6.08
CA GLY A 64 -1.65 6.98 7.00
C GLY A 64 -0.97 7.18 8.34
N PRO A 65 -1.71 7.05 9.44
CA PRO A 65 -1.10 7.19 10.77
C PRO A 65 -0.15 6.04 11.06
N VAL A 66 0.81 6.32 11.94
CA VAL A 66 1.75 5.31 12.40
C VAL A 66 1.00 4.31 13.27
N GLN A 67 1.20 3.04 12.99
CA GLN A 67 0.60 1.97 13.79
C GLN A 67 1.59 1.47 14.84
N PHE A 68 2.83 1.22 14.43
CA PHE A 68 3.90 0.82 15.34
C PHE A 68 5.22 0.95 14.60
N GLY A 69 6.29 1.25 15.34
CA GLY A 69 7.61 1.43 14.74
C GLY A 69 7.56 2.38 13.56
N PRO A 70 8.18 2.01 12.44
CA PRO A 70 8.14 2.85 11.25
C PRO A 70 6.92 2.60 10.37
N PHE A 71 6.02 1.70 10.77
CA PHE A 71 4.95 1.25 9.88
C PHE A 71 3.71 2.08 10.04
N ARG A 72 3.20 2.53 8.89
CA ARG A 72 1.96 3.29 8.78
C ARG A 72 0.92 2.44 8.08
N ARG A 73 -0.35 2.82 8.21
CA ARG A 73 -1.43 2.10 7.58
C ARG A 73 -2.41 3.07 6.96
N VAL A 74 -2.85 2.78 5.74
CA VAL A 74 -3.99 3.46 5.15
C VAL A 74 -5.02 2.40 4.81
N LEU A 75 -6.29 2.71 5.04
CA LEU A 75 -7.37 1.75 4.81
C LEU A 75 -7.77 1.75 3.34
N VAL A 76 -8.06 0.55 2.83
CA VAL A 76 -8.57 0.38 1.48
C VAL A 76 -10.05 0.75 1.50
N SER A 77 -10.46 1.56 0.51
CA SER A 77 -11.86 1.93 0.39
C SER A 77 -12.71 0.71 0.05
N ARG A 78 -13.83 0.55 0.73
CA ARG A 78 -14.86 -0.45 0.43
C ARG A 78 -14.48 -1.90 0.73
N PHE A 79 -13.27 -2.14 1.21
CA PHE A 79 -12.84 -3.48 1.58
C PHE A 79 -12.16 -3.40 2.94
N PRO A 80 -12.35 -4.42 3.79
CA PRO A 80 -11.81 -4.37 5.16
C PRO A 80 -10.33 -4.76 5.18
N PHE A 81 -9.51 -4.01 4.45
CA PHE A 81 -8.07 -4.24 4.38
C PHE A 81 -7.31 -2.95 4.66
N GLY A 82 -6.10 -3.10 5.15
CA GLY A 82 -5.18 -1.99 5.32
C GLY A 82 -3.92 -2.23 4.52
N VAL A 83 -3.40 -1.16 3.92
CA VAL A 83 -2.10 -1.16 3.26
C VAL A 83 -1.09 -0.68 4.29
N PHE A 84 -0.12 -1.54 4.62
CA PHE A 84 0.92 -1.23 5.59
C PHE A 84 2.18 -0.84 4.85
N TYR A 85 2.74 0.31 5.21
CA TYR A 85 3.88 0.86 4.49
C TYR A 85 4.77 1.64 5.43
N SER A 86 5.96 1.95 4.95
CA SER A 86 6.89 2.84 5.66
C SER A 86 7.44 3.85 4.68
N ILE A 87 8.05 4.89 5.22
CA ILE A 87 8.74 5.89 4.42
C ILE A 87 10.23 5.72 4.73
N GLU A 88 11.00 5.35 3.71
CA GLU A 88 12.43 5.12 3.86
C GLU A 88 13.16 6.10 2.95
N ALA A 89 13.84 7.07 3.57
CA ALA A 89 14.32 8.23 2.86
C ALA A 89 13.10 8.89 2.24
N GLU A 90 13.00 8.98 0.93
CA GLU A 90 11.81 9.55 0.31
C GLU A 90 10.99 8.51 -0.43
N THR A 91 11.28 7.24 -0.19
CA THR A 91 10.63 6.16 -0.89
C THR A 91 9.51 5.59 -0.02
N VAL A 92 8.35 5.41 -0.63
CA VAL A 92 7.24 4.71 0.03
C VAL A 92 7.44 3.22 -0.23
N VAL A 93 7.48 2.44 0.85
CA VAL A 93 7.67 0.99 0.74
C VAL A 93 6.42 0.32 1.28
N VAL A 94 5.71 -0.40 0.43
CA VAL A 94 4.52 -1.13 0.82
C VAL A 94 4.95 -2.53 1.25
N HIS A 95 4.68 -2.87 2.50
CA HIS A 95 5.16 -4.11 3.10
C HIS A 95 4.13 -5.21 3.10
N GLY A 96 2.86 -4.88 3.22
CA GLY A 96 1.83 -5.91 3.30
C GLY A 96 0.44 -5.32 3.20
N ILE A 97 -0.51 -6.18 2.87
CA ILE A 97 -1.91 -5.80 2.76
C ILE A 97 -2.69 -6.83 3.55
N TYR A 98 -3.28 -6.39 4.68
CA TYR A 98 -3.87 -7.33 5.63
C TYR A 98 -5.29 -6.97 5.96
N HIS A 99 -6.10 -8.00 6.15
CA HIS A 99 -7.50 -7.85 6.55
C HIS A 99 -7.57 -7.19 7.93
N SER A 100 -8.55 -6.30 8.11
CA SER A 100 -8.70 -5.53 9.34
C SER A 100 -8.96 -6.40 10.56
N SER A 101 -9.48 -7.61 10.36
CA SER A 101 -9.75 -8.52 11.48
C SER A 101 -8.54 -9.33 11.90
N ARG A 102 -7.43 -9.23 11.15
CA ARG A 102 -6.24 -10.01 11.51
C ARG A 102 -5.66 -9.47 12.81
N ASP A 103 -5.15 -10.38 13.63
CA ASP A 103 -4.54 -10.06 14.91
C ASP A 103 -3.40 -9.06 14.71
N PRO A 104 -3.45 -7.88 15.36
CA PRO A 104 -2.41 -6.88 15.21
C PRO A 104 -1.01 -7.40 15.57
N ASP A 105 -0.90 -8.28 16.56
CA ASP A 105 0.40 -8.83 16.91
C ASP A 105 0.97 -9.68 15.81
N LYS A 106 0.13 -10.42 15.11
CA LYS A 106 0.58 -11.22 13.98
C LYS A 106 1.00 -10.35 12.82
N ILE A 107 0.27 -9.28 12.58
CA ILE A 107 0.66 -8.33 11.54
C ILE A 107 2.02 -7.74 11.86
N ARG A 108 2.23 -7.34 13.12
CA ARG A 108 3.51 -6.78 13.54
C ARG A 108 4.64 -7.77 13.30
N GLN A 109 4.43 -9.03 13.67
CA GLN A 109 5.45 -10.05 13.48
C GLN A 109 5.80 -10.23 12.01
N LEU A 110 4.78 -10.23 11.16
CA LEU A 110 5.00 -10.38 9.73
C LEU A 110 5.79 -9.21 9.16
N LEU A 111 5.42 -7.99 9.57
CA LEU A 111 6.10 -6.81 9.05
C LEU A 111 7.53 -6.73 9.54
N GLU A 112 7.77 -7.05 10.79
CA GLU A 112 9.11 -6.97 11.34
C GLU A 112 10.04 -8.04 10.76
N SER A 113 9.52 -9.24 10.53
CA SER A 113 10.35 -10.28 9.94
C SER A 113 10.64 -9.99 8.47
N GLU A 114 9.73 -9.32 7.79
CA GLU A 114 9.93 -9.00 6.39
C GLU A 114 11.06 -8.01 6.17
N THR A 115 11.29 -7.13 7.15
CA THR A 115 12.36 -6.15 7.00
C THR A 115 13.71 -6.82 6.93
N ASP A 116 13.81 -8.06 7.38
CA ASP A 116 15.05 -8.82 7.32
C ASP A 116 15.12 -9.73 6.11
N GLU A 117 14.12 -9.68 5.25
CA GLU A 117 14.09 -10.55 4.09
C GLU A 117 15.24 -10.23 3.17
N PRO A 118 16.01 -11.27 2.74
CA PRO A 118 17.10 -11.02 1.81
C PRO A 118 16.57 -10.47 0.50
N MET A 119 17.35 -9.62 -0.10
CA MET A 119 17.02 -9.12 -1.42
C MET A 119 17.16 -10.25 -2.40
N ALA A 120 16.11 -10.54 -3.07
CA ALA A 120 16.11 -11.61 -4.03
C ALA A 120 16.57 -11.12 -5.37
#